data_b23528342526c2526fedfb253e5dfe3f
#
_entry.id   b23528342526c2526fedfb253e5dfe3f
#
_cell.length_a   1.000
_cell.length_b   1.000
_cell.length_c   1.000
_cell.angle_alpha   90.00
_cell.angle_beta   90.00
_cell.angle_gamma   90.00
#
_symmetry.space_group_name_H-M   'P 1'
#
loop_
_entity.id
_entity.type
_entity.pdbx_description
1 polymer ?
#
loop_
_entity_poly.entity_id
_entity_poly.type
_entity_poly.pdbx_seq_one_letter_code
_entity_poly.pdbx_strand_id
1 'polypeptide(L)'
;MLDPQEFMHKMETRMVFGAEDKAVLKANADWGKSIAAEMSDHFYAYLGRDAEMNAILNETEGRIHRLRDTFIDWFGEMFTGMDDWGNAYAERRWRIGLIHVRIGIGPQHVVPAMATVVRELGKKLKAEGKDNGLQESLSKICMIDLAFIEQAYIEVAAQAVLRETGWSEGLFRRLITTGAGSM
;
A
#
# COMPACT_ATOMS: atom_id res chain seq x y z
N MET A 1 -1.86 -4.59 -19.43
CA MET A 1 -2.11 -4.90 -18.00
C MET A 1 -0.78 -4.90 -17.27
N LEU A 2 -0.70 -4.30 -16.09
CA LEU A 2 0.52 -4.24 -15.30
C LEU A 2 1.04 -5.65 -14.98
N ASP A 3 2.37 -5.83 -15.10
CA ASP A 3 3.07 -6.98 -14.54
C ASP A 3 3.52 -6.61 -13.10
N PRO A 4 3.00 -7.26 -12.06
CA PRO A 4 3.32 -6.91 -10.68
C PRO A 4 4.80 -7.09 -10.33
N GLN A 5 5.47 -8.09 -10.92
CA GLN A 5 6.88 -8.37 -10.67
C GLN A 5 7.77 -7.29 -11.28
N GLU A 6 7.50 -6.92 -12.53
CA GLU A 6 8.20 -5.84 -13.21
C GLU A 6 7.99 -4.50 -12.49
N PHE A 7 6.76 -4.24 -12.02
CA PHE A 7 6.47 -3.03 -11.26
C PHE A 7 7.21 -3.01 -9.92
N MET A 8 7.23 -4.14 -9.20
CA MET A 8 8.01 -4.27 -7.97
C MET A 8 9.49 -3.96 -8.19
N HIS A 9 10.10 -4.55 -9.19
CA HIS A 9 11.51 -4.29 -9.52
C HIS A 9 11.79 -2.81 -9.82
N LYS A 10 10.87 -2.14 -10.53
CA LYS A 10 10.96 -0.69 -10.76
C LYS A 10 10.87 0.11 -9.45
N MET A 11 10.00 -0.31 -8.51
CA MET A 11 9.88 0.37 -7.22
C MET A 11 11.11 0.14 -6.34
N GLU A 12 11.64 -1.07 -6.28
CA GLU A 12 12.91 -1.36 -5.59
C GLU A 12 14.03 -0.42 -6.06
N THR A 13 14.20 -0.30 -7.37
CA THR A 13 15.22 0.58 -7.96
C THR A 13 15.00 2.05 -7.59
N ARG A 14 13.78 2.55 -7.71
CA ARG A 14 13.43 3.95 -7.49
C ARG A 14 13.45 4.36 -6.02
N MET A 15 13.09 3.45 -5.13
CA MET A 15 13.09 3.65 -3.67
C MET A 15 14.42 3.29 -3.03
N VAL A 16 15.39 2.80 -3.82
CA VAL A 16 16.67 2.27 -3.31
C VAL A 16 16.42 1.24 -2.20
N PHE A 17 15.47 0.32 -2.45
CA PHE A 17 15.12 -0.74 -1.51
C PHE A 17 15.90 -1.99 -1.86
N GLY A 18 16.91 -2.29 -1.06
CA GLY A 18 17.90 -3.30 -1.36
C GLY A 18 17.95 -4.48 -0.39
N ALA A 19 19.02 -5.26 -0.51
CA ALA A 19 19.24 -6.43 0.35
C ALA A 19 19.39 -6.07 1.83
N GLU A 20 19.94 -4.89 2.12
CA GLU A 20 20.09 -4.39 3.49
C GLU A 20 18.71 -4.10 4.12
N ASP A 21 17.82 -3.40 3.40
CA ASP A 21 16.45 -3.15 3.87
C ASP A 21 15.71 -4.46 4.15
N LYS A 22 15.81 -5.42 3.24
CA LYS A 22 15.19 -6.76 3.40
C LYS A 22 15.74 -7.51 4.62
N ALA A 23 17.05 -7.44 4.84
CA ALA A 23 17.70 -8.07 5.99
C ALA A 23 17.25 -7.43 7.31
N VAL A 24 17.18 -6.09 7.37
CA VAL A 24 16.71 -5.34 8.53
C VAL A 24 15.27 -5.69 8.86
N LEU A 25 14.37 -5.71 7.87
CA LEU A 25 12.97 -6.07 8.08
C LEU A 25 12.84 -7.51 8.58
N LYS A 26 13.51 -8.46 7.93
CA LYS A 26 13.49 -9.89 8.31
C LYS A 26 14.01 -10.11 9.73
N ALA A 27 15.08 -9.42 10.12
CA ALA A 27 15.66 -9.52 11.47
C ALA A 27 14.72 -8.98 12.57
N ASN A 28 13.73 -8.15 12.20
CA ASN A 28 12.76 -7.58 13.12
C ASN A 28 11.36 -8.21 12.99
N ALA A 29 11.23 -9.40 12.39
CA ALA A 29 9.94 -10.05 12.14
C ALA A 29 9.14 -10.33 13.44
N ASP A 30 9.79 -10.79 14.50
CA ASP A 30 9.13 -11.05 15.78
C ASP A 30 8.62 -9.75 16.44
N TRP A 31 9.41 -8.69 16.34
CA TRP A 31 8.98 -7.37 16.79
C TRP A 31 7.79 -6.88 15.98
N GLY A 32 7.84 -6.92 14.65
CA GLY A 32 6.75 -6.54 13.78
C GLY A 32 5.47 -7.28 14.14
N LYS A 33 5.55 -8.59 14.34
CA LYS A 33 4.43 -9.42 14.77
C LYS A 33 3.87 -8.98 16.14
N SER A 34 4.74 -8.63 17.09
CA SER A 34 4.33 -8.25 18.44
C SER A 34 3.54 -6.93 18.49
N ILE A 35 3.77 -6.02 17.54
CA ILE A 35 3.11 -4.70 17.48
C ILE A 35 1.96 -4.63 16.47
N ALA A 36 1.73 -5.65 15.65
CA ALA A 36 0.78 -5.62 14.55
C ALA A 36 -0.65 -5.28 14.97
N ALA A 37 -1.11 -5.84 16.10
CA ALA A 37 -2.44 -5.55 16.64
C ALA A 37 -2.56 -4.09 17.10
N GLU A 38 -1.55 -3.55 17.79
CA GLU A 38 -1.50 -2.14 18.20
C GLU A 38 -1.52 -1.20 16.98
N MET A 39 -0.76 -1.52 15.94
CA MET A 39 -0.76 -0.75 14.70
C MET A 39 -2.12 -0.79 14.00
N SER A 40 -2.77 -1.95 13.99
CA SER A 40 -4.14 -2.09 13.49
C SER A 40 -5.12 -1.19 14.26
N ASP A 41 -5.04 -1.15 15.58
CA ASP A 41 -5.90 -0.30 16.40
C ASP A 41 -5.70 1.20 16.09
N HIS A 42 -4.46 1.65 15.99
CA HIS A 42 -4.15 3.03 15.60
C HIS A 42 -4.68 3.38 14.21
N PHE A 43 -4.53 2.48 13.27
CA PHE A 43 -4.98 2.65 11.89
C PHE A 43 -6.50 2.80 11.80
N TYR A 44 -7.25 1.89 12.39
CA TYR A 44 -8.72 1.95 12.36
C TYR A 44 -9.31 3.05 13.23
N ALA A 45 -8.65 3.42 14.34
CA ALA A 45 -9.01 4.60 15.10
C ALA A 45 -8.82 5.90 14.30
N TYR A 46 -7.80 5.96 13.44
CA TYR A 46 -7.61 7.08 12.52
C TYR A 46 -8.71 7.11 11.44
N LEU A 47 -8.96 6.00 10.75
CA LEU A 47 -9.97 5.93 9.70
C LEU A 47 -11.38 6.24 10.21
N GLY A 48 -11.71 5.81 11.42
CA GLY A 48 -13.03 6.05 12.03
C GLY A 48 -13.32 7.52 12.40
N ARG A 49 -12.33 8.43 12.27
CA ARG A 49 -12.54 9.87 12.47
C ARG A 49 -13.20 10.55 11.28
N ASP A 50 -13.05 9.98 10.11
CA ASP A 50 -13.68 10.46 8.89
C ASP A 50 -15.04 9.79 8.70
N ALA A 51 -16.10 10.60 8.48
CA ALA A 51 -17.47 10.10 8.42
C ALA A 51 -17.70 9.15 7.23
N GLU A 52 -17.09 9.44 6.08
CA GLU A 52 -17.18 8.62 4.87
C GLU A 52 -16.50 7.27 5.12
N MET A 53 -15.26 7.29 5.62
CA MET A 53 -14.54 6.07 5.95
C MET A 53 -15.23 5.26 7.02
N ASN A 54 -15.77 5.90 8.06
CA ASN A 54 -16.50 5.21 9.11
C ASN A 54 -17.76 4.51 8.56
N ALA A 55 -18.47 5.11 7.62
CA ALA A 55 -19.61 4.50 6.95
C ALA A 55 -19.18 3.26 6.14
N ILE A 56 -18.11 3.34 5.37
CA ILE A 56 -17.56 2.22 4.60
C ILE A 56 -17.11 1.07 5.52
N LEU A 57 -16.43 1.39 6.63
CA LEU A 57 -15.94 0.39 7.59
C LEU A 57 -17.07 -0.38 8.26
N ASN A 58 -18.22 0.26 8.48
CA ASN A 58 -19.36 -0.30 9.21
C ASN A 58 -20.54 -0.69 8.29
N GLU A 59 -20.36 -0.66 6.97
CA GLU A 59 -21.40 -1.01 5.99
C GLU A 59 -21.99 -2.41 6.20
N THR A 60 -21.18 -3.34 6.69
CA THR A 60 -21.59 -4.73 6.95
C THR A 60 -21.14 -5.16 8.33
N GLU A 61 -22.01 -5.83 9.08
CA GLU A 61 -21.71 -6.36 10.41
C GLU A 61 -20.45 -7.24 10.40
N GLY A 62 -19.57 -7.03 11.37
CA GLY A 62 -18.30 -7.77 11.50
C GLY A 62 -17.23 -7.39 10.48
N ARG A 63 -17.49 -6.45 9.55
CA ARG A 63 -16.51 -6.06 8.53
C ARG A 63 -15.23 -5.50 9.15
N ILE A 64 -15.34 -4.63 10.14
CA ILE A 64 -14.18 -4.02 10.79
C ILE A 64 -13.25 -5.07 11.43
N HIS A 65 -13.79 -6.13 12.01
CA HIS A 65 -12.98 -7.21 12.59
C HIS A 65 -12.17 -7.94 11.51
N ARG A 66 -12.81 -8.31 10.40
CA ARG A 66 -12.12 -8.95 9.27
C ARG A 66 -11.04 -8.06 8.66
N LEU A 67 -11.31 -6.75 8.59
CA LEU A 67 -10.34 -5.78 8.06
C LEU A 67 -9.14 -5.62 9.00
N ARG A 68 -9.35 -5.68 10.32
CA ARG A 68 -8.26 -5.67 11.31
C ARG A 68 -7.35 -6.89 11.15
N ASP A 69 -7.91 -8.08 10.98
CA ASP A 69 -7.15 -9.28 10.71
C ASP A 69 -6.36 -9.16 9.40
N THR A 70 -6.99 -8.65 8.35
CA THR A 70 -6.33 -8.39 7.06
C THR A 70 -5.18 -7.37 7.19
N PHE A 71 -5.34 -6.34 8.02
CA PHE A 71 -4.28 -5.38 8.30
C PHE A 71 -3.10 -6.04 9.03
N ILE A 72 -3.38 -6.86 10.03
CA ILE A 72 -2.35 -7.58 10.79
C ILE A 72 -1.54 -8.49 9.87
N ASP A 73 -2.21 -9.21 8.96
CA ASP A 73 -1.56 -10.05 7.96
C ASP A 73 -0.71 -9.23 7.00
N TRP A 74 -1.26 -8.16 6.41
CA TRP A 74 -0.54 -7.24 5.52
C TRP A 74 0.69 -6.64 6.20
N PHE A 75 0.52 -6.17 7.44
CA PHE A 75 1.60 -5.58 8.22
C PHE A 75 2.70 -6.59 8.52
N GLY A 76 2.33 -7.81 8.94
CA GLY A 76 3.27 -8.90 9.19
C GLY A 76 4.06 -9.30 7.95
N GLU A 77 3.43 -9.29 6.77
CA GLU A 77 4.09 -9.60 5.51
C GLU A 77 5.21 -8.61 5.13
N MET A 78 5.16 -7.36 5.61
CA MET A 78 6.26 -6.41 5.39
C MET A 78 7.60 -6.90 6.01
N PHE A 79 7.54 -7.79 6.98
CA PHE A 79 8.71 -8.36 7.65
C PHE A 79 9.03 -9.77 7.18
N THR A 80 8.02 -10.56 6.82
CA THR A 80 8.16 -11.99 6.54
C THR A 80 8.14 -12.32 5.04
N GLY A 81 7.66 -11.40 4.20
CA GLY A 81 7.51 -11.62 2.76
C GLY A 81 8.78 -11.51 1.94
N MET A 82 9.95 -11.35 2.58
CA MET A 82 11.21 -11.05 1.89
C MET A 82 11.75 -12.22 1.06
N ASP A 83 11.47 -13.45 1.45
CA ASP A 83 11.91 -14.64 0.73
C ASP A 83 11.14 -14.89 -0.58
N ASP A 84 9.97 -14.24 -0.73
CA ASP A 84 9.06 -14.37 -1.86
C ASP A 84 8.71 -13.00 -2.49
N TRP A 85 9.59 -12.06 -2.29
CA TRP A 85 9.42 -10.63 -2.54
C TRP A 85 9.02 -10.28 -3.98
N GLY A 86 9.79 -10.77 -4.94
CA GLY A 86 9.60 -10.43 -6.35
C GLY A 86 8.48 -11.21 -7.03
N ASN A 87 7.78 -12.09 -6.33
CA ASN A 87 6.77 -12.98 -6.89
C ASN A 87 5.47 -12.88 -6.09
N ALA A 88 5.23 -13.76 -5.13
CA ALA A 88 3.96 -13.80 -4.42
C ALA A 88 3.69 -12.52 -3.60
N TYR A 89 4.71 -11.85 -3.06
CA TYR A 89 4.53 -10.57 -2.40
C TYR A 89 3.99 -9.51 -3.37
N ALA A 90 4.61 -9.34 -4.54
CA ALA A 90 4.19 -8.38 -5.56
C ALA A 90 2.74 -8.65 -6.03
N GLU A 91 2.40 -9.92 -6.27
CA GLU A 91 1.04 -10.34 -6.63
C GLU A 91 0.00 -10.01 -5.56
N ARG A 92 0.34 -10.21 -4.28
CA ARG A 92 -0.56 -9.85 -3.17
C ARG A 92 -0.75 -8.33 -3.08
N ARG A 93 0.30 -7.53 -3.24
CA ARG A 93 0.22 -6.06 -3.23
C ARG A 93 -0.63 -5.52 -4.39
N TRP A 94 -0.46 -6.10 -5.58
CA TRP A 94 -1.31 -5.78 -6.71
C TRP A 94 -2.79 -6.08 -6.44
N ARG A 95 -3.06 -7.26 -5.89
CA ARG A 95 -4.43 -7.66 -5.51
C ARG A 95 -5.05 -6.71 -4.47
N ILE A 96 -4.28 -6.27 -3.49
CA ILE A 96 -4.72 -5.26 -2.50
C ILE A 96 -5.09 -3.96 -3.22
N GLY A 97 -4.28 -3.49 -4.16
CA GLY A 97 -4.59 -2.33 -4.98
C GLY A 97 -5.92 -2.45 -5.72
N LEU A 98 -6.14 -3.58 -6.41
CA LEU A 98 -7.41 -3.85 -7.10
C LEU A 98 -8.62 -3.89 -6.16
N ILE A 99 -8.45 -4.36 -4.92
CA ILE A 99 -9.51 -4.34 -3.92
C ILE A 99 -9.87 -2.91 -3.55
N HIS A 100 -8.89 -2.01 -3.32
CA HIS A 100 -9.13 -0.61 -3.03
C HIS A 100 -9.93 0.09 -4.15
N VAL A 101 -9.54 -0.17 -5.42
CA VAL A 101 -10.29 0.34 -6.58
C VAL A 101 -11.75 -0.14 -6.55
N ARG A 102 -11.96 -1.44 -6.33
CA ARG A 102 -13.30 -2.05 -6.33
C ARG A 102 -14.23 -1.50 -5.25
N ILE A 103 -13.69 -1.16 -4.08
CA ILE A 103 -14.48 -0.60 -2.98
C ILE A 103 -14.51 0.94 -2.96
N GLY A 104 -13.90 1.60 -3.96
CA GLY A 104 -13.94 3.04 -4.14
C GLY A 104 -13.08 3.85 -3.15
N ILE A 105 -12.12 3.22 -2.45
CA ILE A 105 -11.22 3.93 -1.53
C ILE A 105 -10.01 4.44 -2.29
N GLY A 106 -10.10 5.68 -2.76
CA GLY A 106 -9.10 6.33 -3.62
C GLY A 106 -7.92 6.99 -2.88
N PRO A 107 -7.04 7.65 -3.66
CA PRO A 107 -5.83 8.30 -3.17
C PRO A 107 -6.04 9.24 -1.99
N GLN A 108 -7.15 9.98 -1.96
CA GLN A 108 -7.50 10.91 -0.87
C GLN A 108 -7.63 10.22 0.49
N HIS A 109 -7.90 8.91 0.52
CA HIS A 109 -8.00 8.12 1.74
C HIS A 109 -6.72 7.31 2.01
N VAL A 110 -6.15 6.66 0.98
CA VAL A 110 -5.03 5.73 1.19
C VAL A 110 -3.71 6.44 1.48
N VAL A 111 -3.45 7.60 0.85
CA VAL A 111 -2.21 8.36 1.09
C VAL A 111 -2.09 8.83 2.54
N PRO A 112 -3.09 9.53 3.13
CA PRO A 112 -3.01 9.94 4.54
C PRO A 112 -3.10 8.74 5.51
N ALA A 113 -3.75 7.65 5.13
CA ALA A 113 -3.78 6.42 5.91
C ALA A 113 -2.38 5.79 6.00
N MET A 114 -1.67 5.68 4.87
CA MET A 114 -0.28 5.17 4.86
C MET A 114 0.67 6.10 5.63
N ALA A 115 0.51 7.42 5.51
CA ALA A 115 1.27 8.38 6.31
C ALA A 115 1.03 8.18 7.82
N THR A 116 -0.18 7.79 8.21
CA THR A 116 -0.49 7.45 9.61
C THR A 116 0.25 6.19 10.06
N VAL A 117 0.30 5.14 9.23
CA VAL A 117 1.09 3.93 9.55
C VAL A 117 2.56 4.29 9.77
N VAL A 118 3.19 5.01 8.85
CA VAL A 118 4.60 5.42 8.96
C VAL A 118 4.84 6.25 10.22
N ARG A 119 3.93 7.19 10.53
CA ARG A 119 4.03 8.04 11.72
C ARG A 119 3.95 7.23 13.02
N GLU A 120 2.99 6.32 13.14
CA GLU A 120 2.81 5.52 14.36
C GLU A 120 3.97 4.53 14.54
N LEU A 121 4.48 3.96 13.44
CA LEU A 121 5.72 3.17 13.46
C LEU A 121 6.91 3.99 13.98
N GLY A 122 7.11 5.19 13.48
CA GLY A 122 8.20 6.08 13.94
C GLY A 122 8.09 6.42 15.42
N LYS A 123 6.88 6.66 15.95
CA LYS A 123 6.65 6.86 17.38
C LYS A 123 7.00 5.61 18.19
N LYS A 124 6.58 4.45 17.72
CA LYS A 124 6.82 3.17 18.39
C LYS A 124 8.32 2.85 18.46
N LEU A 125 9.02 2.99 17.33
CA LEU A 125 10.47 2.80 17.26
C LEU A 125 11.22 3.73 18.22
N LYS A 126 10.84 5.01 18.23
CA LYS A 126 11.43 6.00 19.13
C LYS A 126 11.17 5.65 20.60
N ALA A 127 9.96 5.25 20.96
CA ALA A 127 9.59 4.88 22.33
C ALA A 127 10.37 3.66 22.84
N GLU A 128 10.70 2.71 21.96
CA GLU A 128 11.41 1.49 22.29
C GLU A 128 12.94 1.57 22.07
N GLY A 129 13.43 2.74 21.63
CA GLY A 129 14.86 2.93 21.34
C GLY A 129 15.38 2.05 20.20
N LYS A 130 14.50 1.66 19.27
CA LYS A 130 14.78 0.84 18.10
C LYS A 130 14.90 1.72 16.87
N ASP A 131 16.10 2.00 16.41
CA ASP A 131 16.31 2.66 15.12
C ASP A 131 17.68 2.34 14.53
N ASN A 132 17.86 1.15 14.00
CA ASN A 132 19.06 0.74 13.26
C ASN A 132 18.73 0.64 11.76
N GLY A 133 18.25 1.73 11.15
CA GLY A 133 17.78 1.74 9.76
C GLY A 133 16.38 1.14 9.56
N LEU A 134 15.76 0.62 10.64
CA LEU A 134 14.46 -0.02 10.55
C LEU A 134 13.34 0.96 10.16
N GLN A 135 13.38 2.21 10.64
CA GLN A 135 12.42 3.23 10.26
C GLN A 135 12.52 3.57 8.77
N GLU A 136 13.71 3.68 8.23
CA GLU A 136 13.92 3.95 6.81
C GLU A 136 13.40 2.79 5.96
N SER A 137 13.77 1.55 6.28
CA SER A 137 13.31 0.36 5.55
C SER A 137 11.79 0.19 5.61
N LEU A 138 11.16 0.44 6.78
CA LEU A 138 9.70 0.45 6.93
C LEU A 138 9.04 1.56 6.11
N SER A 139 9.63 2.75 6.07
CA SER A 139 9.11 3.85 5.25
C SER A 139 9.17 3.51 3.76
N LYS A 140 10.27 2.93 3.29
CA LYS A 140 10.43 2.50 1.89
C LYS A 140 9.39 1.44 1.51
N ILE A 141 9.22 0.38 2.31
CA ILE A 141 8.27 -0.69 1.99
C ILE A 141 6.82 -0.19 2.03
N CYS A 142 6.46 0.68 2.98
CA CYS A 142 5.15 1.32 3.02
C CYS A 142 4.88 2.15 1.75
N MET A 143 5.87 2.88 1.25
CA MET A 143 5.72 3.65 0.01
C MET A 143 5.66 2.73 -1.22
N ILE A 144 6.35 1.61 -1.25
CA ILE A 144 6.21 0.59 -2.30
C ILE A 144 4.78 0.04 -2.31
N ASP A 145 4.26 -0.35 -1.14
CA ASP A 145 2.90 -0.88 -1.01
C ASP A 145 1.84 0.16 -1.43
N LEU A 146 2.02 1.42 -1.03
CA LEU A 146 1.19 2.53 -1.49
C LEU A 146 1.23 2.69 -3.00
N ALA A 147 2.41 2.59 -3.62
CA ALA A 147 2.56 2.73 -5.07
C ALA A 147 1.76 1.66 -5.84
N PHE A 148 1.63 0.45 -5.32
CA PHE A 148 0.77 -0.58 -5.92
C PHE A 148 -0.71 -0.18 -5.91
N ILE A 149 -1.19 0.44 -4.83
CA ILE A 149 -2.59 0.89 -4.73
C ILE A 149 -2.84 2.03 -5.70
N GLU A 150 -1.96 3.03 -5.74
CA GLU A 150 -2.07 4.17 -6.66
C GLU A 150 -2.02 3.72 -8.12
N GLN A 151 -1.09 2.82 -8.45
CA GLN A 151 -0.96 2.29 -9.81
C GLN A 151 -2.20 1.48 -10.21
N ALA A 152 -2.84 0.77 -9.28
CA ALA A 152 -4.07 0.04 -9.59
C ALA A 152 -5.20 0.99 -10.02
N TYR A 153 -5.35 2.15 -9.38
CA TYR A 153 -6.31 3.17 -9.81
C TYR A 153 -6.05 3.66 -11.22
N ILE A 154 -4.79 3.99 -11.52
CA ILE A 154 -4.39 4.46 -12.84
C ILE A 154 -4.65 3.39 -13.91
N GLU A 155 -4.22 2.17 -13.66
CA GLU A 155 -4.35 1.05 -14.63
C GLU A 155 -5.82 0.69 -14.88
N VAL A 156 -6.63 0.55 -13.83
CA VAL A 156 -8.05 0.19 -13.97
C VAL A 156 -8.81 1.31 -14.70
N ALA A 157 -8.56 2.58 -14.36
CA ALA A 157 -9.19 3.71 -15.03
C ALA A 157 -8.81 3.77 -16.51
N ALA A 158 -7.52 3.60 -16.82
CA ALA A 158 -7.03 3.57 -18.21
C ALA A 158 -7.68 2.43 -19.01
N GLN A 159 -7.68 1.22 -18.46
CA GLN A 159 -8.26 0.05 -19.13
C GLN A 159 -9.79 0.18 -19.32
N ALA A 160 -10.50 0.78 -18.36
CA ALA A 160 -11.92 1.04 -18.51
C ALA A 160 -12.19 1.98 -19.69
N VAL A 161 -11.45 3.11 -19.78
CA VAL A 161 -11.60 4.05 -20.91
C VAL A 161 -11.26 3.40 -22.23
N LEU A 162 -10.15 2.68 -22.33
CA LEU A 162 -9.74 2.01 -23.57
C LEU A 162 -10.79 1.00 -24.04
N ARG A 163 -11.35 0.22 -23.13
CA ARG A 163 -12.39 -0.76 -23.43
C ARG A 163 -13.69 -0.11 -23.91
N GLU A 164 -14.16 0.93 -23.23
CA GLU A 164 -15.44 1.59 -23.55
C GLU A 164 -15.35 2.43 -24.83
N THR A 165 -14.17 3.01 -25.13
CA THR A 165 -14.02 3.90 -26.29
C THR A 165 -13.43 3.19 -27.51
N GLY A 166 -12.76 2.05 -27.33
CA GLY A 166 -11.99 1.40 -28.40
C GLY A 166 -10.74 2.17 -28.83
N TRP A 167 -10.29 3.14 -28.05
CA TRP A 167 -9.09 3.92 -28.38
C TRP A 167 -7.82 3.08 -28.28
N SER A 168 -6.80 3.45 -29.08
CA SER A 168 -5.47 2.89 -28.88
C SER A 168 -4.78 3.52 -27.66
N GLU A 169 -3.88 2.77 -27.03
CA GLU A 169 -3.06 3.28 -25.92
C GLU A 169 -2.29 4.55 -26.30
N GLY A 170 -1.79 4.64 -27.53
CA GLY A 170 -1.07 5.80 -28.03
C GLY A 170 -1.96 7.05 -28.11
N LEU A 171 -3.24 6.91 -28.53
CA LEU A 171 -4.20 8.00 -28.50
C LEU A 171 -4.53 8.42 -27.07
N PHE A 172 -4.81 7.47 -26.21
CA PHE A 172 -5.11 7.71 -24.80
C PHE A 172 -3.99 8.49 -24.10
N ARG A 173 -2.73 8.05 -24.26
CA ARG A 173 -1.56 8.76 -23.71
C ARG A 173 -1.45 10.19 -24.19
N ARG A 174 -1.62 10.43 -25.49
CA ARG A 174 -1.58 11.78 -26.06
C ARG A 174 -2.66 12.68 -25.44
N LEU A 175 -3.88 12.17 -25.32
CA LEU A 175 -5.00 12.94 -24.74
C LEU A 175 -4.76 13.31 -23.28
N ILE A 176 -4.24 12.39 -22.46
CA ILE A 176 -3.85 12.69 -21.08
C ILE A 176 -2.78 13.77 -21.01
N THR A 177 -1.70 13.61 -21.81
CA THR A 177 -0.59 14.57 -21.83
C THR A 177 -1.04 15.96 -22.30
N THR A 178 -1.89 16.02 -23.34
CA THR A 178 -2.41 17.29 -23.87
C THR A 178 -3.43 17.91 -22.88
N GLY A 179 -4.30 17.09 -22.27
CA GLY A 179 -5.27 17.54 -21.30
C GLY A 179 -4.59 18.15 -20.05
N ALA A 180 -3.52 17.56 -19.57
CA ALA A 180 -2.73 18.12 -18.45
C ALA A 180 -2.11 19.49 -18.78
N GLY A 181 -1.78 19.75 -20.06
CA GLY A 181 -1.27 21.05 -20.52
C GLY A 181 -2.32 22.15 -20.65
N SER A 182 -3.63 21.78 -20.57
CA SER A 182 -4.77 22.71 -20.71
C SER A 182 -5.51 23.00 -19.39
N MET A 183 -5.06 22.41 -18.28
CA MET A 183 -5.53 22.69 -16.92
C MET A 183 -4.71 23.78 -16.26
#